data_775e29f7f20bc2840d5ec822a37ea378
#
_entry.id   775e29f7f20bc2840d5ec822a37ea378
#
_cell.length_a   1.000
_cell.length_b   1.000
_cell.length_c   1.000
_cell.angle_alpha   90.00
_cell.angle_beta   90.00
_cell.angle_gamma   90.00
#
_symmetry.space_group_name_H-M   'P 1'
#
loop_
_entity.id
_entity.type
_entity.pdbx_description
1 polymer ?
#
loop_
_entity_poly.entity_id
_entity_poly.type
_entity_poly.pdbx_seq_one_letter_code
_entity_poly.pdbx_strand_id
1 'polypeptide(L)'
;MNIVGIDIGTTSICGVAVDIVSGDIVKSVTKQNNSFINSEKEYERIQDTEIIMQSVTGLLSELDAENAIAIGFSGQMHGIVYVDESGSALSPLYTWQDARAALDFKGGKTYAQALGCFAGYGLATDFYNEQNGLVPENAVCLCTVADYAAMRICGLKKPLVHITNAASLGCFDIKENRFTIDNPRLPEVTAEFKAIGEYKGVPVCAALGDNQASFIGSVSDSEDALINVGTGSQISWLSASPVDGGGLETRPFDGRNYLAAGCALCGGRAFAMLERLFREIASLAGDNTGSLYPQIDRLLETKTETTLSADCRFCGTRSDPNIRGSIGNISENNLTAADLAFAVLNGMSKELYDMYSSGGKMAKKLVCSGNGIRKNAALRRIVSGMFGCEIKIPLYAEEASYGAALAAAVAGGKFGNIYEACKIIKYKDE
;
A
#
# COMPACT_ATOMS: atom_id res chain seq x y z
N MET A 1 -11.13 -19.01 17.73
CA MET A 1 -10.20 -18.09 18.46
C MET A 1 -9.72 -17.05 17.48
N ASN A 2 -10.02 -15.75 17.73
CA ASN A 2 -9.82 -14.72 16.73
C ASN A 2 -8.58 -13.85 17.00
N ILE A 3 -7.92 -13.43 15.93
CA ILE A 3 -6.95 -12.33 15.90
C ILE A 3 -7.59 -11.15 15.19
N VAL A 4 -7.27 -9.93 15.63
CA VAL A 4 -7.84 -8.70 15.04
C VAL A 4 -6.75 -7.92 14.31
N GLY A 5 -7.06 -7.46 13.11
CA GLY A 5 -6.21 -6.56 12.35
C GLY A 5 -6.98 -5.32 11.91
N ILE A 6 -6.36 -4.15 12.01
CA ILE A 6 -6.91 -2.87 11.59
C ILE A 6 -5.94 -2.21 10.62
N ASP A 7 -6.47 -1.77 9.47
CA ASP A 7 -5.74 -0.97 8.49
C ASP A 7 -6.29 0.46 8.45
N ILE A 8 -5.43 1.43 8.73
CA ILE A 8 -5.75 2.86 8.76
C ILE A 8 -5.36 3.49 7.42
N GLY A 9 -6.22 3.30 6.42
CA GLY A 9 -6.01 3.86 5.10
C GLY A 9 -6.40 5.34 4.99
N THR A 10 -5.99 5.97 3.90
CA THR A 10 -6.24 7.40 3.65
C THR A 10 -7.73 7.73 3.51
N THR A 11 -8.50 6.87 2.84
CA THR A 11 -9.93 7.09 2.53
C THR A 11 -10.88 6.21 3.31
N SER A 12 -10.39 5.11 3.86
CA SER A 12 -11.16 4.17 4.66
C SER A 12 -10.30 3.55 5.76
N ILE A 13 -10.93 3.14 6.84
CA ILE A 13 -10.33 2.37 7.92
C ILE A 13 -11.05 1.03 7.96
N CYS A 14 -10.30 -0.05 7.76
CA CYS A 14 -10.83 -1.41 7.70
C CYS A 14 -10.34 -2.23 8.89
N GLY A 15 -11.20 -3.02 9.47
CA GLY A 15 -10.85 -3.97 10.51
C GLY A 15 -11.41 -5.35 10.22
N VAL A 16 -10.64 -6.39 10.55
CA VAL A 16 -11.04 -7.79 10.42
C VAL A 16 -10.82 -8.55 11.71
N ALA A 17 -11.71 -9.49 12.01
CA ALA A 17 -11.48 -10.57 12.97
C ALA A 17 -11.30 -11.86 12.19
N VAL A 18 -10.17 -12.54 12.39
CA VAL A 18 -9.76 -13.75 11.66
C VAL A 18 -9.70 -14.92 12.63
N ASP A 19 -10.36 -16.02 12.31
CA ASP A 19 -10.17 -17.27 13.05
C ASP A 19 -8.79 -17.87 12.73
N ILE A 20 -7.97 -18.00 13.75
CA ILE A 20 -6.56 -18.41 13.60
C ILE A 20 -6.38 -19.86 13.13
N VAL A 21 -7.40 -20.70 13.30
CA VAL A 21 -7.34 -22.12 12.93
C VAL A 21 -7.72 -22.32 11.47
N SER A 22 -8.82 -21.70 11.08
CA SER A 22 -9.33 -21.84 9.71
C SER A 22 -8.76 -20.82 8.73
N GLY A 23 -8.25 -19.68 9.20
CA GLY A 23 -7.86 -18.53 8.36
C GLY A 23 -9.04 -17.75 7.80
N ASP A 24 -10.28 -18.02 8.25
CA ASP A 24 -11.45 -17.32 7.77
C ASP A 24 -11.62 -15.95 8.44
N ILE A 25 -12.00 -14.94 7.66
CA ILE A 25 -12.51 -13.69 8.21
C ILE A 25 -13.91 -13.96 8.75
N VAL A 26 -14.05 -13.96 10.08
CA VAL A 26 -15.34 -14.17 10.77
C VAL A 26 -16.14 -12.87 10.86
N LYS A 27 -15.45 -11.72 10.80
CA LYS A 27 -16.06 -10.40 10.74
C LYS A 27 -15.16 -9.41 10.03
N SER A 28 -15.72 -8.59 9.17
CA SER A 28 -15.06 -7.47 8.51
C SER A 28 -15.92 -6.22 8.65
N VAL A 29 -15.30 -5.10 8.99
CA VAL A 29 -15.96 -3.79 9.10
C VAL A 29 -15.08 -2.75 8.45
N THR A 30 -15.67 -1.97 7.53
CA THR A 30 -14.99 -0.85 6.87
C THR A 30 -15.75 0.44 7.14
N LYS A 31 -15.05 1.47 7.58
CA LYS A 31 -15.56 2.83 7.78
C LYS A 31 -14.90 3.79 6.83
N GLN A 32 -15.68 4.74 6.31
CA GLN A 32 -15.11 5.87 5.56
C GLN A 32 -14.22 6.70 6.50
N ASN A 33 -13.02 7.04 6.05
CA ASN A 33 -12.13 7.92 6.80
C ASN A 33 -12.46 9.39 6.47
N ASN A 34 -13.31 9.99 7.30
CA ASN A 34 -13.78 11.38 7.15
C ASN A 34 -12.93 12.38 7.95
N SER A 35 -11.65 12.06 8.18
CA SER A 35 -10.75 12.85 9.03
C SER A 35 -10.02 13.98 8.30
N PHE A 36 -10.17 14.13 6.98
CA PHE A 36 -9.51 15.21 6.24
C PHE A 36 -9.94 16.57 6.77
N ILE A 37 -8.95 17.40 7.05
CA ILE A 37 -9.11 18.81 7.47
C ILE A 37 -8.99 19.67 6.20
N ASN A 38 -9.96 20.53 5.96
CA ASN A 38 -9.88 21.49 4.87
C ASN A 38 -8.81 22.55 5.19
N SER A 39 -7.92 22.81 4.23
CA SER A 39 -6.90 23.83 4.31
C SER A 39 -6.98 24.77 3.11
N GLU A 40 -6.69 26.06 3.34
CA GLU A 40 -6.54 27.06 2.27
C GLU A 40 -5.21 26.90 1.51
N LYS A 41 -4.25 26.17 2.06
CA LYS A 41 -2.96 25.90 1.43
C LYS A 41 -3.06 24.69 0.50
N GLU A 42 -2.87 24.89 -0.77
CA GLU A 42 -3.01 23.86 -1.79
C GLU A 42 -2.11 22.63 -1.58
N TYR A 43 -0.97 22.82 -0.93
CA TYR A 43 -0.01 21.75 -0.64
C TYR A 43 -0.38 20.92 0.60
N GLU A 44 -1.26 21.42 1.47
CA GLU A 44 -1.62 20.71 2.71
C GLU A 44 -2.62 19.58 2.45
N ARG A 45 -2.27 18.40 2.95
CA ARG A 45 -3.16 17.22 3.01
C ARG A 45 -3.03 16.60 4.39
N ILE A 46 -3.89 17.07 5.28
CA ILE A 46 -3.83 16.76 6.71
C ILE A 46 -5.12 16.11 7.19
N GLN A 47 -5.00 15.25 8.20
CA GLN A 47 -6.12 14.51 8.79
C GLN A 47 -6.17 14.68 10.31
N ASP A 48 -7.38 14.72 10.85
CA ASP A 48 -7.64 14.82 12.29
C ASP A 48 -7.38 13.46 12.96
N THR A 49 -6.40 13.42 13.86
CA THR A 49 -6.00 12.22 14.58
C THR A 49 -7.06 11.72 15.55
N GLU A 50 -7.88 12.61 16.13
CA GLU A 50 -8.93 12.23 17.07
C GLU A 50 -10.09 11.53 16.33
N ILE A 51 -10.48 12.00 15.15
CA ILE A 51 -11.49 11.33 14.31
C ILE A 51 -11.00 9.94 13.90
N ILE A 52 -9.71 9.81 13.55
CA ILE A 52 -9.09 8.51 13.26
C ILE A 52 -9.16 7.60 14.49
N MET A 53 -8.76 8.08 15.67
CA MET A 53 -8.78 7.30 16.90
C MET A 53 -10.18 6.88 17.33
N GLN A 54 -11.19 7.75 17.15
CA GLN A 54 -12.59 7.39 17.38
C GLN A 54 -13.03 6.23 16.46
N SER A 55 -12.65 6.28 15.19
CA SER A 55 -12.93 5.21 14.24
C SER A 55 -12.24 3.90 14.62
N VAL A 56 -10.96 3.97 15.02
CA VAL A 56 -10.17 2.81 15.50
C VAL A 56 -10.82 2.19 16.74
N THR A 57 -11.15 3.01 17.75
CA THR A 57 -11.77 2.53 18.98
C THR A 57 -13.14 1.89 18.70
N GLY A 58 -13.91 2.48 17.81
CA GLY A 58 -15.18 1.91 17.36
C GLY A 58 -15.01 0.55 16.69
N LEU A 59 -14.00 0.40 15.82
CA LEU A 59 -13.69 -0.88 15.16
C LEU A 59 -13.23 -1.94 16.16
N LEU A 60 -12.38 -1.60 17.13
CA LEU A 60 -11.96 -2.53 18.18
C LEU A 60 -13.16 -3.07 18.97
N SER A 61 -14.12 -2.23 19.31
CA SER A 61 -15.36 -2.65 19.96
C SER A 61 -16.23 -3.52 19.08
N GLU A 62 -16.43 -3.13 17.80
CA GLU A 62 -17.24 -3.88 16.85
C GLU A 62 -16.65 -5.27 16.54
N LEU A 63 -15.32 -5.39 16.51
CA LEU A 63 -14.61 -6.65 16.23
C LEU A 63 -14.41 -7.52 17.47
N ASP A 64 -14.93 -7.10 18.64
CA ASP A 64 -14.77 -7.82 19.91
C ASP A 64 -13.28 -8.04 20.26
N ALA A 65 -12.47 -7.00 20.07
CA ALA A 65 -11.02 -7.07 20.19
C ALA A 65 -10.54 -7.37 21.62
N GLU A 66 -11.35 -7.11 22.63
CA GLU A 66 -11.04 -7.44 24.03
C GLU A 66 -11.06 -8.96 24.32
N ASN A 67 -11.69 -9.75 23.45
CA ASN A 67 -11.70 -11.22 23.52
C ASN A 67 -10.82 -11.86 22.44
N ALA A 68 -10.03 -11.06 21.70
CA ALA A 68 -9.09 -11.55 20.72
C ALA A 68 -7.82 -12.13 21.36
N ILE A 69 -7.05 -12.89 20.60
CA ILE A 69 -5.75 -13.41 21.00
C ILE A 69 -4.67 -12.32 20.93
N ALA A 70 -4.73 -11.50 19.88
CA ALA A 70 -3.81 -10.39 19.62
C ALA A 70 -4.44 -9.39 18.66
N ILE A 71 -3.91 -8.16 18.66
CA ILE A 71 -4.34 -7.05 17.81
C ILE A 71 -3.15 -6.53 17.02
N GLY A 72 -3.33 -6.35 15.70
CA GLY A 72 -2.34 -5.76 14.81
C GLY A 72 -2.87 -4.53 14.11
N PHE A 73 -1.95 -3.64 13.76
CA PHE A 73 -2.24 -2.43 13.01
C PHE A 73 -1.40 -2.37 11.73
N SER A 74 -2.00 -1.90 10.68
CA SER A 74 -1.33 -1.35 9.51
C SER A 74 -1.93 0.00 9.15
N GLY A 75 -1.30 0.72 8.25
CA GLY A 75 -1.90 1.95 7.78
C GLY A 75 -1.05 2.68 6.75
N GLN A 76 -1.60 3.79 6.27
CA GLN A 76 -0.94 4.67 5.32
C GLN A 76 0.47 5.02 5.80
N MET A 77 1.42 4.82 4.90
CA MET A 77 2.83 5.03 5.15
C MET A 77 3.23 6.50 4.94
N HIS A 78 4.45 6.82 5.31
CA HIS A 78 5.14 8.08 5.06
C HIS A 78 4.70 9.28 5.90
N GLY A 79 3.40 9.43 6.20
CA GLY A 79 2.89 10.56 6.98
C GLY A 79 3.35 10.56 8.45
N ILE A 80 3.29 11.73 9.12
CA ILE A 80 3.70 11.86 10.54
C ILE A 80 2.65 12.55 11.40
N VAL A 81 2.66 12.14 12.67
CA VAL A 81 2.02 12.82 13.81
C VAL A 81 3.10 13.18 14.81
N TYR A 82 3.10 14.42 15.33
CA TYR A 82 3.94 14.81 16.48
C TYR A 82 3.27 14.42 17.80
N VAL A 83 4.05 13.93 18.73
CA VAL A 83 3.59 13.40 20.01
C VAL A 83 4.33 14.08 21.17
N ASP A 84 3.62 14.39 22.24
CA ASP A 84 4.16 14.94 23.49
C ASP A 84 4.64 13.84 24.47
N GLU A 85 5.18 14.27 25.62
CA GLU A 85 5.63 13.36 26.69
C GLU A 85 4.51 12.50 27.31
N SER A 86 3.24 12.89 27.13
CA SER A 86 2.08 12.11 27.58
C SER A 86 1.65 11.04 26.58
N GLY A 87 2.17 11.08 25.36
CA GLY A 87 1.75 10.26 24.24
C GLY A 87 0.57 10.86 23.46
N SER A 88 0.21 12.13 23.67
CA SER A 88 -0.88 12.80 22.97
C SER A 88 -0.40 13.45 21.68
N ALA A 89 -1.24 13.45 20.65
CA ALA A 89 -0.93 14.14 19.40
C ALA A 89 -0.92 15.65 19.61
N LEU A 90 0.12 16.31 19.11
CA LEU A 90 0.28 17.77 19.11
C LEU A 90 -0.01 18.39 17.74
N SER A 91 -0.26 17.55 16.74
CA SER A 91 -0.52 17.98 15.36
C SER A 91 -1.59 17.11 14.72
N PRO A 92 -2.21 17.57 13.62
CA PRO A 92 -2.88 16.65 12.71
C PRO A 92 -1.87 15.64 12.16
N LEU A 93 -2.36 14.58 11.54
CA LEU A 93 -1.56 13.72 10.67
C LEU A 93 -1.23 14.52 9.40
N TYR A 94 0.04 14.76 9.14
CA TYR A 94 0.52 15.18 7.83
C TYR A 94 0.60 13.94 6.96
N THR A 95 -0.27 13.80 5.96
CA THR A 95 -0.36 12.57 5.17
C THR A 95 0.77 12.46 4.13
N TRP A 96 0.92 11.31 3.53
CA TRP A 96 1.85 11.09 2.41
C TRP A 96 1.55 11.96 1.16
N GLN A 97 0.34 12.52 1.08
CA GLN A 97 -0.08 13.42 0.01
C GLN A 97 0.26 14.89 0.29
N ASP A 98 0.71 15.21 1.51
CA ASP A 98 1.11 16.56 1.87
C ASP A 98 2.38 16.94 1.11
N ALA A 99 2.29 18.01 0.33
CA ALA A 99 3.34 18.43 -0.59
C ALA A 99 4.19 19.60 -0.07
N ARG A 100 4.15 19.93 1.25
CA ARG A 100 4.95 21.03 1.81
C ARG A 100 6.44 20.89 1.55
N ALA A 101 6.98 19.68 1.57
CA ALA A 101 8.39 19.43 1.31
C ALA A 101 8.76 19.50 -0.18
N ALA A 102 7.78 19.63 -1.09
CA ALA A 102 8.00 19.95 -2.50
C ALA A 102 8.18 21.43 -2.78
N LEU A 103 7.93 22.31 -1.79
CA LEU A 103 8.15 23.74 -1.91
C LEU A 103 9.64 24.07 -2.01
N ASP A 104 9.94 25.22 -2.61
CA ASP A 104 11.31 25.70 -2.77
C ASP A 104 11.97 25.97 -1.42
N PHE A 105 13.21 25.50 -1.26
CA PHE A 105 14.06 25.75 -0.09
C PHE A 105 15.20 26.69 -0.46
N LYS A 106 16.39 26.19 -0.66
CA LYS A 106 17.62 26.97 -0.95
C LYS A 106 18.38 26.38 -2.13
N GLY A 107 19.02 27.24 -2.92
CA GLY A 107 19.91 26.82 -4.00
C GLY A 107 19.19 26.07 -5.14
N GLY A 108 17.92 26.38 -5.41
CA GLY A 108 17.12 25.74 -6.47
C GLY A 108 16.68 24.31 -6.14
N LYS A 109 16.74 23.91 -4.87
CA LYS A 109 16.26 22.61 -4.37
C LYS A 109 15.00 22.79 -3.55
N THR A 110 14.13 21.78 -3.57
CA THR A 110 13.03 21.67 -2.61
C THR A 110 13.54 21.19 -1.25
N TYR A 111 12.70 21.29 -0.20
CA TYR A 111 13.05 20.74 1.13
C TYR A 111 13.35 19.25 1.06
N ALA A 112 12.54 18.48 0.33
CA ALA A 112 12.77 17.05 0.15
C ALA A 112 14.09 16.74 -0.55
N GLN A 113 14.42 17.46 -1.63
CA GLN A 113 15.68 17.29 -2.35
C GLN A 113 16.91 17.68 -1.50
N ALA A 114 16.77 18.69 -0.62
CA ALA A 114 17.82 19.08 0.30
C ALA A 114 18.13 17.99 1.33
N LEU A 115 17.11 17.24 1.75
CA LEU A 115 17.23 16.11 2.69
C LEU A 115 17.56 14.79 1.98
N GLY A 116 17.46 14.71 0.66
CA GLY A 116 17.64 13.47 -0.11
C GLY A 116 16.47 12.49 0.01
N CYS A 117 15.26 13.02 0.25
CA CYS A 117 14.01 12.24 0.40
C CYS A 117 12.98 12.58 -0.68
N PHE A 118 11.89 11.82 -0.72
CA PHE A 118 10.67 12.20 -1.47
C PHE A 118 9.81 13.17 -0.67
N ALA A 119 9.05 14.02 -1.36
CA ALA A 119 8.28 15.11 -0.74
C ALA A 119 7.21 14.65 0.25
N GLY A 120 6.58 13.50 0.01
CA GLY A 120 5.57 12.92 0.90
C GLY A 120 6.14 12.16 2.11
N TYR A 121 7.47 12.06 2.26
CA TYR A 121 8.08 11.36 3.38
C TYR A 121 8.07 12.21 4.66
N GLY A 122 7.82 11.56 5.79
CA GLY A 122 7.61 12.21 7.08
C GLY A 122 8.78 13.07 7.54
N LEU A 123 10.02 12.63 7.33
CA LEU A 123 11.20 13.41 7.70
C LEU A 123 11.43 14.60 6.76
N ALA A 124 10.96 14.55 5.52
CA ALA A 124 10.95 15.72 4.65
C ALA A 124 9.91 16.75 5.12
N THR A 125 8.74 16.29 5.60
CA THR A 125 7.72 17.11 6.25
C THR A 125 8.23 17.71 7.55
N ASP A 126 8.88 16.92 8.40
CA ASP A 126 9.49 17.39 9.66
C ASP A 126 10.58 18.44 9.39
N PHE A 127 11.43 18.23 8.41
CA PHE A 127 12.47 19.20 8.01
C PHE A 127 11.85 20.53 7.55
N TYR A 128 10.79 20.49 6.72
CA TYR A 128 10.04 21.71 6.36
C TYR A 128 9.51 22.42 7.62
N ASN A 129 8.85 21.67 8.51
CA ASN A 129 8.27 22.23 9.71
C ASN A 129 9.31 22.85 10.63
N GLU A 130 10.47 22.20 10.79
CA GLU A 130 11.58 22.71 11.60
C GLU A 130 12.13 24.03 11.03
N GLN A 131 12.38 24.08 9.72
CA GLN A 131 12.91 25.29 9.07
C GLN A 131 11.93 26.48 9.08
N ASN A 132 10.64 26.21 9.27
CA ASN A 132 9.59 27.23 9.30
C ASN A 132 8.99 27.46 10.70
N GLY A 133 9.56 26.89 11.77
CA GLY A 133 9.08 27.07 13.13
C GLY A 133 7.69 26.47 13.39
N LEU A 134 7.31 25.41 12.66
CA LEU A 134 6.00 24.75 12.73
C LEU A 134 6.02 23.45 13.52
N VAL A 135 7.18 23.02 14.03
CA VAL A 135 7.25 21.88 14.96
C VAL A 135 6.64 22.32 16.29
N PRO A 136 5.65 21.57 16.84
CA PRO A 136 5.07 21.92 18.14
C PRO A 136 6.13 21.95 19.24
N GLU A 137 6.08 22.96 20.11
CA GLU A 137 7.11 23.23 21.14
C GLU A 137 7.37 22.03 22.06
N ASN A 138 6.34 21.27 22.40
CA ASN A 138 6.44 20.12 23.31
C ASN A 138 6.56 18.77 22.56
N ALA A 139 6.84 18.77 21.27
CA ALA A 139 6.99 17.55 20.47
C ALA A 139 8.26 16.80 20.87
N VAL A 140 8.13 15.62 21.44
CA VAL A 140 9.22 14.76 21.85
C VAL A 140 9.44 13.58 20.92
N CYS A 141 8.45 13.25 20.08
CA CYS A 141 8.53 12.15 19.12
C CYS A 141 7.65 12.42 17.89
N LEU A 142 7.95 11.75 16.79
CA LEU A 142 7.09 11.64 15.61
C LEU A 142 6.93 10.18 15.22
N CYS A 143 5.79 9.83 14.65
CA CYS A 143 5.52 8.47 14.16
C CYS A 143 4.42 8.46 13.09
N THR A 144 4.22 7.32 12.44
CA THR A 144 3.08 7.16 11.53
C THR A 144 1.75 7.09 12.30
N VAL A 145 0.64 7.24 11.60
CA VAL A 145 -0.70 7.15 12.22
C VAL A 145 -0.99 5.75 12.76
N ALA A 146 -0.49 4.69 12.12
CA ALA A 146 -0.66 3.32 12.59
C ALA A 146 0.13 3.07 13.89
N ASP A 147 1.36 3.58 13.97
CA ASP A 147 2.18 3.51 15.20
C ASP A 147 1.55 4.33 16.32
N TYR A 148 1.03 5.53 16.00
CA TYR A 148 0.30 6.37 16.94
C TYR A 148 -0.93 5.64 17.51
N ALA A 149 -1.74 5.03 16.64
CA ALA A 149 -2.92 4.29 17.08
C ALA A 149 -2.57 3.11 17.99
N ALA A 150 -1.59 2.27 17.58
CA ALA A 150 -1.13 1.14 18.37
C ALA A 150 -0.60 1.56 19.76
N MET A 151 0.23 2.62 19.79
CA MET A 151 0.75 3.20 21.02
C MET A 151 -0.38 3.70 21.95
N ARG A 152 -1.34 4.46 21.39
CA ARG A 152 -2.42 5.10 22.15
C ARG A 152 -3.37 4.10 22.80
N ILE A 153 -3.76 3.05 22.08
CA ILE A 153 -4.66 2.04 22.66
C ILE A 153 -4.01 1.24 23.78
N CYS A 154 -2.68 1.13 23.78
CA CYS A 154 -1.88 0.52 24.85
C CYS A 154 -1.62 1.47 26.03
N GLY A 155 -1.99 2.75 25.94
CA GLY A 155 -1.66 3.76 26.95
C GLY A 155 -0.16 4.08 27.06
N LEU A 156 0.62 3.79 26.01
CA LEU A 156 2.04 4.08 25.94
C LEU A 156 2.29 5.55 25.64
N LYS A 157 3.45 6.07 26.05
CA LYS A 157 3.85 7.47 25.84
C LYS A 157 4.76 7.67 24.62
N LYS A 158 5.47 6.62 24.20
CA LYS A 158 6.36 6.65 23.05
C LYS A 158 6.08 5.45 22.14
N PRO A 159 6.13 5.63 20.83
CA PRO A 159 5.95 4.53 19.88
C PRO A 159 7.22 3.68 19.79
N LEU A 160 7.04 2.37 19.61
CA LEU A 160 8.05 1.47 19.09
C LEU A 160 7.65 1.15 17.65
N VAL A 161 8.44 1.61 16.69
CA VAL A 161 8.09 1.61 15.27
C VAL A 161 8.75 0.42 14.57
N HIS A 162 7.97 -0.36 13.83
CA HIS A 162 8.53 -1.43 13.01
C HIS A 162 9.32 -0.85 11.82
N ILE A 163 10.39 -1.53 11.38
CA ILE A 163 11.26 -1.10 10.26
C ILE A 163 10.47 -0.75 9.00
N THR A 164 9.32 -1.37 8.76
CA THR A 164 8.45 -1.09 7.61
C THR A 164 7.93 0.35 7.63
N ASN A 165 7.54 0.85 8.78
CA ASN A 165 7.12 2.24 8.99
C ASN A 165 8.32 3.18 9.14
N ALA A 166 9.37 2.78 9.88
CA ALA A 166 10.56 3.60 10.06
C ALA A 166 11.21 3.98 8.72
N ALA A 167 11.39 3.02 7.82
CA ALA A 167 11.94 3.27 6.48
C ALA A 167 11.03 4.19 5.64
N SER A 168 9.73 4.13 5.86
CA SER A 168 8.76 4.95 5.14
C SER A 168 8.82 6.44 5.52
N LEU A 169 9.40 6.75 6.67
CA LEU A 169 9.64 8.14 7.10
C LEU A 169 10.75 8.83 6.29
N GLY A 170 11.65 8.05 5.67
CA GLY A 170 12.82 8.54 4.93
C GLY A 170 14.09 8.57 5.77
N CYS A 171 15.23 8.89 5.15
CA CYS A 171 16.55 8.94 5.79
C CYS A 171 16.85 7.69 6.64
N PHE A 172 16.54 6.51 6.11
CA PHE A 172 16.66 5.23 6.81
C PHE A 172 17.57 4.27 6.04
N ASP A 173 18.58 3.73 6.71
CA ASP A 173 19.41 2.65 6.18
C ASP A 173 18.72 1.32 6.40
N ILE A 174 18.22 0.72 5.32
CA ILE A 174 17.47 -0.54 5.36
C ILE A 174 18.35 -1.77 5.62
N LYS A 175 19.69 -1.66 5.53
CA LYS A 175 20.62 -2.73 5.85
C LYS A 175 20.97 -2.74 7.34
N GLU A 176 21.20 -1.53 7.88
CA GLU A 176 21.53 -1.34 9.28
C GLU A 176 20.29 -1.18 10.17
N ASN A 177 19.10 -1.08 9.59
CA ASN A 177 17.81 -0.86 10.27
C ASN A 177 17.84 0.35 11.22
N ARG A 178 18.42 1.48 10.77
CA ARG A 178 18.54 2.71 11.56
C ARG A 178 18.39 3.96 10.71
N PHE A 179 17.97 5.03 11.34
CA PHE A 179 17.96 6.35 10.71
C PHE A 179 19.40 6.83 10.42
N THR A 180 19.57 7.57 9.33
CA THR A 180 20.87 8.09 8.86
C THR A 180 21.09 9.55 9.24
N ILE A 181 20.13 10.17 9.91
CA ILE A 181 20.20 11.55 10.41
C ILE A 181 20.06 11.56 11.93
N ASP A 182 20.60 12.60 12.56
CA ASP A 182 20.35 12.90 13.96
C ASP A 182 19.15 13.84 14.08
N ASN A 183 18.09 13.36 14.74
CA ASN A 183 16.89 14.13 15.01
C ASN A 183 16.30 13.66 16.34
N PRO A 184 16.15 14.55 17.34
CA PRO A 184 15.74 14.17 18.69
C PRO A 184 14.29 13.61 18.78
N ARG A 185 13.50 13.75 17.71
CA ARG A 185 12.11 13.27 17.64
C ARG A 185 11.97 11.90 16.99
N LEU A 186 13.08 11.25 16.57
CA LEU A 186 13.01 9.92 15.96
C LEU A 186 12.51 8.88 16.97
N PRO A 187 11.65 7.95 16.55
CA PRO A 187 11.17 6.87 17.40
C PRO A 187 12.21 5.76 17.56
N GLU A 188 12.05 4.94 18.60
CA GLU A 188 12.73 3.66 18.71
C GLU A 188 12.23 2.69 17.62
N VAL A 189 13.14 1.88 17.08
CA VAL A 189 12.87 0.99 15.94
C VAL A 189 13.02 -0.48 16.32
N THR A 190 12.15 -1.33 15.76
CA THR A 190 12.24 -2.79 15.85
C THR A 190 12.07 -3.45 14.48
N ALA A 191 12.78 -4.55 14.25
CA ALA A 191 12.59 -5.42 13.09
C ALA A 191 11.71 -6.64 13.39
N GLU A 192 11.27 -6.80 14.63
CA GLU A 192 10.53 -7.96 15.10
C GLU A 192 9.02 -7.72 15.09
N PHE A 193 8.25 -8.72 14.67
CA PHE A 193 6.80 -8.77 14.88
C PHE A 193 6.53 -9.10 16.34
N LYS A 194 6.60 -8.09 17.22
CA LYS A 194 6.47 -8.27 18.67
C LYS A 194 5.41 -7.36 19.27
N ALA A 195 4.90 -7.78 20.44
CA ALA A 195 3.98 -6.95 21.21
C ALA A 195 4.70 -5.71 21.76
N ILE A 196 4.04 -4.55 21.65
CA ILE A 196 4.47 -3.27 22.20
C ILE A 196 3.80 -2.96 23.54
N GLY A 197 2.67 -3.59 23.82
CA GLY A 197 1.83 -3.39 24.99
C GLY A 197 0.55 -4.19 24.87
N GLU A 198 -0.46 -3.83 25.66
CA GLU A 198 -1.72 -4.54 25.71
C GLU A 198 -2.91 -3.55 25.64
N TYR A 199 -3.99 -3.99 24.99
CA TYR A 199 -5.30 -3.38 25.03
C TYR A 199 -6.24 -4.28 25.83
N LYS A 200 -6.66 -3.85 27.04
CA LYS A 200 -7.50 -4.64 27.94
C LYS A 200 -6.98 -6.07 28.20
N GLY A 201 -5.67 -6.27 28.30
CA GLY A 201 -5.03 -7.55 28.50
C GLY A 201 -4.75 -8.34 27.21
N VAL A 202 -5.08 -7.80 26.04
CA VAL A 202 -4.81 -8.41 24.74
C VAL A 202 -3.53 -7.78 24.13
N PRO A 203 -2.50 -8.58 23.78
CA PRO A 203 -1.26 -8.05 23.22
C PRO A 203 -1.49 -7.35 21.88
N VAL A 204 -0.82 -6.20 21.73
CA VAL A 204 -0.86 -5.35 20.53
C VAL A 204 0.50 -5.38 19.86
N CYS A 205 0.54 -5.77 18.59
CA CYS A 205 1.76 -5.81 17.79
C CYS A 205 2.24 -4.41 17.38
N ALA A 206 3.55 -4.22 17.20
CA ALA A 206 4.11 -3.08 16.49
C ALA A 206 3.44 -2.93 15.11
N ALA A 207 3.04 -1.71 14.78
CA ALA A 207 2.29 -1.45 13.55
C ALA A 207 3.15 -1.60 12.29
N LEU A 208 2.53 -2.00 11.19
CA LEU A 208 3.18 -2.23 9.91
C LEU A 208 2.80 -1.18 8.87
N GLY A 209 3.65 -0.96 7.88
CA GLY A 209 3.27 -0.26 6.66
C GLY A 209 2.27 -1.08 5.84
N ASP A 210 1.28 -0.40 5.25
CA ASP A 210 0.18 -1.02 4.47
C ASP A 210 0.68 -1.94 3.34
N ASN A 211 1.77 -1.58 2.69
CA ASN A 211 2.37 -2.36 1.60
C ASN A 211 2.87 -3.73 2.08
N GLN A 212 3.65 -3.76 3.15
CA GLN A 212 4.15 -5.02 3.72
C GLN A 212 3.01 -5.81 4.36
N ALA A 213 2.07 -5.14 5.02
CA ALA A 213 0.89 -5.79 5.56
C ALA A 213 0.03 -6.43 4.46
N SER A 214 -0.19 -5.73 3.33
CA SER A 214 -0.89 -6.31 2.17
C SER A 214 -0.18 -7.53 1.58
N PHE A 215 1.15 -7.50 1.52
CA PHE A 215 1.94 -8.66 1.09
C PHE A 215 1.75 -9.84 2.06
N ILE A 216 1.90 -9.60 3.36
CA ILE A 216 1.70 -10.60 4.42
C ILE A 216 0.28 -11.18 4.36
N GLY A 217 -0.74 -10.36 4.13
CA GLY A 217 -2.13 -10.80 4.08
C GLY A 217 -2.56 -11.45 2.76
N SER A 218 -1.69 -11.48 1.76
CA SER A 218 -1.99 -12.02 0.43
C SER A 218 -1.19 -13.28 0.09
N VAL A 219 0.06 -13.37 0.52
CA VAL A 219 1.03 -14.35 0.01
C VAL A 219 1.33 -15.43 1.05
N SER A 220 0.93 -16.67 0.76
CA SER A 220 1.12 -17.82 1.69
C SER A 220 2.48 -18.51 1.55
N ASP A 221 3.16 -18.36 0.42
CA ASP A 221 4.48 -18.92 0.15
C ASP A 221 5.47 -17.80 -0.19
N SER A 222 6.58 -17.70 0.53
CA SER A 222 7.62 -16.69 0.34
C SER A 222 8.28 -16.70 -1.05
N GLU A 223 8.06 -17.75 -1.83
CA GLU A 223 8.53 -17.88 -3.20
C GLU A 223 7.58 -17.33 -4.26
N ASP A 224 6.35 -16.98 -3.86
CA ASP A 224 5.36 -16.37 -4.73
C ASP A 224 5.59 -14.84 -4.86
N ALA A 225 5.06 -14.24 -5.92
CA ALA A 225 5.02 -12.79 -6.07
C ALA A 225 3.59 -12.28 -6.02
N LEU A 226 3.41 -11.05 -5.53
CA LEU A 226 2.12 -10.36 -5.45
C LEU A 226 2.01 -9.32 -6.55
N ILE A 227 0.94 -9.41 -7.35
CA ILE A 227 0.49 -8.33 -8.23
C ILE A 227 -0.76 -7.71 -7.62
N ASN A 228 -0.71 -6.42 -7.34
CA ASN A 228 -1.88 -5.64 -6.93
C ASN A 228 -2.27 -4.66 -8.04
N VAL A 229 -3.54 -4.70 -8.48
CA VAL A 229 -4.07 -3.77 -9.48
C VAL A 229 -5.26 -3.03 -8.90
N GLY A 230 -5.00 -1.83 -8.43
CA GLY A 230 -5.97 -0.82 -8.06
C GLY A 230 -6.00 0.31 -9.10
N THR A 231 -6.04 1.56 -8.67
CA THR A 231 -5.89 2.76 -9.53
C THR A 231 -4.51 2.78 -10.20
N GLY A 232 -3.45 2.58 -9.42
CA GLY A 232 -2.13 2.18 -9.89
C GLY A 232 -2.00 0.65 -9.89
N SER A 233 -0.81 0.15 -10.20
CA SER A 233 -0.49 -1.27 -10.04
C SER A 233 0.89 -1.45 -9.45
N GLN A 234 1.10 -2.58 -8.78
CA GLN A 234 2.35 -2.92 -8.14
C GLN A 234 2.62 -4.41 -8.31
N ILE A 235 3.88 -4.75 -8.52
CA ILE A 235 4.40 -6.11 -8.34
C ILE A 235 5.37 -6.10 -7.17
N SER A 236 5.31 -7.13 -6.31
CA SER A 236 6.21 -7.23 -5.17
C SER A 236 6.55 -8.70 -4.86
N TRP A 237 7.73 -8.93 -4.30
CA TRP A 237 8.22 -10.24 -3.89
C TRP A 237 9.28 -10.11 -2.80
N LEU A 238 9.50 -11.20 -2.05
CA LEU A 238 10.57 -11.23 -1.07
C LEU A 238 11.93 -11.46 -1.71
N SER A 239 12.93 -10.73 -1.23
CA SER A 239 14.33 -10.84 -1.64
C SER A 239 15.24 -10.93 -0.41
N ALA A 240 16.28 -11.77 -0.47
CA ALA A 240 17.29 -11.87 0.58
C ALA A 240 18.29 -10.70 0.58
N SER A 241 18.31 -9.90 -0.47
CA SER A 241 19.16 -8.71 -0.60
C SER A 241 18.40 -7.57 -1.26
N PRO A 242 18.81 -6.32 -1.04
CA PRO A 242 18.26 -5.19 -1.77
C PRO A 242 18.37 -5.36 -3.29
N VAL A 243 17.32 -4.96 -3.99
CA VAL A 243 17.23 -4.98 -5.46
C VAL A 243 17.20 -3.54 -5.96
N ASP A 244 18.10 -3.21 -6.88
CA ASP A 244 18.23 -1.87 -7.43
C ASP A 244 18.04 -1.88 -8.95
N GLY A 245 17.52 -0.78 -9.50
CA GLY A 245 17.34 -0.57 -10.93
C GLY A 245 15.98 -1.01 -11.47
N GLY A 246 15.74 -0.77 -12.76
CA GLY A 246 14.49 -1.17 -13.44
C GLY A 246 13.20 -0.55 -12.91
N GLY A 247 13.27 0.53 -12.12
CA GLY A 247 12.10 1.13 -11.48
C GLY A 247 11.64 0.41 -10.20
N LEU A 248 12.49 -0.47 -9.66
CA LEU A 248 12.25 -1.19 -8.43
C LEU A 248 12.63 -0.34 -7.20
N GLU A 249 11.89 -0.54 -6.14
CA GLU A 249 12.16 -0.03 -4.79
C GLU A 249 12.39 -1.22 -3.85
N THR A 250 13.35 -1.11 -2.97
CA THR A 250 13.56 -2.07 -1.89
C THR A 250 13.05 -1.52 -0.57
N ARG A 251 12.23 -2.30 0.11
CA ARG A 251 11.65 -1.96 1.41
C ARG A 251 12.04 -3.02 2.43
N PRO A 252 12.35 -2.66 3.69
CA PRO A 252 12.62 -3.66 4.73
C PRO A 252 11.36 -4.45 5.03
N PHE A 253 11.52 -5.71 5.45
CA PHE A 253 10.41 -6.62 5.72
C PHE A 253 10.44 -7.19 7.15
N ASP A 254 11.42 -8.03 7.49
CA ASP A 254 11.52 -8.72 8.77
C ASP A 254 12.93 -8.65 9.43
N GLY A 255 13.74 -7.69 9.01
CA GLY A 255 15.13 -7.53 9.46
C GLY A 255 16.15 -8.46 8.79
N ARG A 256 15.69 -9.46 8.03
CA ARG A 256 16.53 -10.38 7.25
C ARG A 256 16.23 -10.31 5.76
N ASN A 257 14.96 -10.18 5.44
CA ASN A 257 14.47 -10.12 4.08
C ASN A 257 13.93 -8.72 3.76
N TYR A 258 13.86 -8.45 2.47
CA TYR A 258 13.35 -7.21 1.89
C TYR A 258 12.14 -7.52 1.03
N LEU A 259 11.27 -6.54 0.89
CA LEU A 259 10.21 -6.53 -0.11
C LEU A 259 10.69 -5.69 -1.30
N ALA A 260 11.01 -6.36 -2.42
CA ALA A 260 11.21 -5.69 -3.69
C ALA A 260 9.85 -5.30 -4.26
N ALA A 261 9.71 -4.07 -4.73
CA ALA A 261 8.45 -3.55 -5.26
C ALA A 261 8.68 -2.73 -6.53
N GLY A 262 7.95 -3.06 -7.60
CA GLY A 262 7.84 -2.26 -8.81
C GLY A 262 6.46 -1.62 -8.86
N CYS A 263 6.38 -0.29 -8.99
CA CYS A 263 5.13 0.47 -8.93
C CYS A 263 4.87 1.21 -10.23
N ALA A 264 3.72 0.93 -10.86
CA ALA A 264 3.20 1.66 -12.01
C ALA A 264 2.09 2.63 -11.56
N LEU A 265 2.22 3.91 -11.90
CA LEU A 265 1.29 4.96 -11.47
C LEU A 265 -0.08 4.87 -12.17
N CYS A 266 -0.15 4.16 -13.28
CA CYS A 266 -1.33 4.07 -14.14
C CYS A 266 -1.76 2.61 -14.37
N GLY A 267 -2.17 1.91 -13.31
CA GLY A 267 -2.74 0.56 -13.39
C GLY A 267 -4.17 0.56 -13.93
N GLY A 268 -5.13 0.20 -13.12
CA GLY A 268 -6.55 0.21 -13.49
C GLY A 268 -7.06 1.56 -14.02
N ARG A 269 -6.35 2.66 -13.72
CA ARG A 269 -6.63 3.98 -14.31
C ARG A 269 -6.50 3.97 -15.84
N ALA A 270 -5.52 3.23 -16.42
CA ALA A 270 -5.36 3.14 -17.88
C ALA A 270 -6.61 2.51 -18.51
N PHE A 271 -7.11 1.44 -17.92
CA PHE A 271 -8.33 0.77 -18.40
C PHE A 271 -9.58 1.64 -18.20
N ALA A 272 -9.66 2.39 -17.11
CA ALA A 272 -10.74 3.34 -16.87
C ALA A 272 -10.71 4.53 -17.85
N MET A 273 -9.53 4.99 -18.26
CA MET A 273 -9.40 6.02 -19.31
C MET A 273 -9.92 5.49 -20.66
N LEU A 274 -9.63 4.26 -21.00
CA LEU A 274 -10.11 3.64 -22.22
C LEU A 274 -11.64 3.46 -22.19
N GLU A 275 -12.19 2.97 -21.08
CA GLU A 275 -13.66 2.85 -20.90
C GLU A 275 -14.35 4.19 -21.06
N ARG A 276 -13.81 5.25 -20.48
CA ARG A 276 -14.32 6.61 -20.65
C ARG A 276 -14.31 7.05 -22.13
N LEU A 277 -13.20 6.80 -22.85
CA LEU A 277 -13.12 7.08 -24.28
C LEU A 277 -14.22 6.36 -25.06
N PHE A 278 -14.47 5.09 -24.78
CA PHE A 278 -15.52 4.33 -25.46
C PHE A 278 -16.92 4.89 -25.16
N ARG A 279 -17.20 5.33 -23.92
CA ARG A 279 -18.44 6.02 -23.57
C ARG A 279 -18.60 7.35 -24.31
N GLU A 280 -17.54 8.12 -24.42
CA GLU A 280 -17.54 9.39 -25.17
C GLU A 280 -17.87 9.12 -26.64
N ILE A 281 -17.26 8.11 -27.26
CA ILE A 281 -17.59 7.70 -28.65
C ILE A 281 -19.05 7.23 -28.77
N ALA A 282 -19.54 6.41 -27.85
CA ALA A 282 -20.94 5.96 -27.87
C ALA A 282 -21.91 7.14 -27.76
N SER A 283 -21.57 8.16 -26.96
CA SER A 283 -22.40 9.36 -26.81
C SER A 283 -22.51 10.20 -28.09
N LEU A 284 -21.51 10.14 -28.99
CA LEU A 284 -21.60 10.79 -30.32
C LEU A 284 -22.69 10.18 -31.20
N ALA A 285 -23.02 8.91 -30.99
CA ALA A 285 -24.14 8.23 -31.67
C ALA A 285 -25.50 8.41 -30.95
N GLY A 286 -25.53 9.24 -29.89
CA GLY A 286 -26.73 9.46 -29.08
C GLY A 286 -26.97 8.38 -28.00
N ASP A 287 -26.06 7.46 -27.84
CA ASP A 287 -26.13 6.41 -26.81
C ASP A 287 -25.50 6.89 -25.51
N ASN A 288 -26.33 7.23 -24.51
CA ASN A 288 -25.91 7.64 -23.18
C ASN A 288 -25.92 6.47 -22.20
N THR A 289 -25.41 5.31 -22.61
CA THR A 289 -25.27 4.15 -21.72
C THR A 289 -24.35 4.48 -20.53
N GLY A 290 -24.59 3.79 -19.42
CA GLY A 290 -23.74 3.83 -18.25
C GLY A 290 -22.35 3.22 -18.51
N SER A 291 -21.81 2.50 -17.53
CA SER A 291 -20.50 1.83 -17.67
C SER A 291 -20.49 0.80 -18.81
N LEU A 292 -19.42 0.83 -19.61
CA LEU A 292 -19.18 -0.11 -20.73
C LEU A 292 -18.26 -1.28 -20.36
N TYR A 293 -17.83 -1.42 -19.10
CA TYR A 293 -17.00 -2.56 -18.68
C TYR A 293 -17.58 -3.92 -19.09
N PRO A 294 -18.89 -4.22 -18.91
CA PRO A 294 -19.43 -5.51 -19.33
C PRO A 294 -19.36 -5.76 -20.83
N GLN A 295 -19.43 -4.71 -21.65
CA GLN A 295 -19.31 -4.79 -23.11
C GLN A 295 -17.86 -5.03 -23.52
N ILE A 296 -16.92 -4.34 -22.87
CA ILE A 296 -15.48 -4.52 -23.07
C ILE A 296 -15.05 -5.93 -22.66
N ASP A 297 -15.53 -6.43 -21.52
CA ASP A 297 -15.26 -7.79 -21.06
C ASP A 297 -15.69 -8.83 -22.10
N ARG A 298 -16.88 -8.69 -22.69
CA ARG A 298 -17.35 -9.56 -23.77
C ARG A 298 -16.47 -9.50 -25.02
N LEU A 299 -16.01 -8.31 -25.43
CA LEU A 299 -15.06 -8.17 -26.55
C LEU A 299 -13.76 -8.90 -26.29
N LEU A 300 -13.35 -8.98 -25.04
CA LEU A 300 -12.08 -9.60 -24.62
C LEU A 300 -12.20 -11.11 -24.33
N GLU A 301 -13.40 -11.70 -24.26
CA GLU A 301 -13.57 -13.14 -23.96
C GLU A 301 -12.80 -14.04 -24.92
N THR A 302 -12.86 -13.73 -26.20
CA THR A 302 -12.19 -14.52 -27.27
C THR A 302 -10.93 -13.88 -27.83
N LYS A 303 -10.61 -12.64 -27.41
CA LYS A 303 -9.43 -11.91 -27.89
C LYS A 303 -8.17 -12.43 -27.20
N THR A 304 -7.24 -13.00 -27.95
CA THR A 304 -6.00 -13.62 -27.41
C THR A 304 -4.74 -12.85 -27.78
N GLU A 305 -4.79 -12.03 -28.81
CA GLU A 305 -3.62 -11.29 -29.31
C GLU A 305 -4.03 -10.00 -30.02
N THR A 306 -3.08 -9.10 -30.17
CA THR A 306 -3.19 -7.90 -31.00
C THR A 306 -1.81 -7.48 -31.50
N THR A 307 -1.76 -6.83 -32.64
CA THR A 307 -0.54 -6.18 -33.15
C THR A 307 -0.38 -4.75 -32.63
N LEU A 308 -1.43 -4.16 -32.01
CA LEU A 308 -1.28 -2.87 -31.33
C LEU A 308 -0.35 -2.98 -30.12
N SER A 309 0.43 -1.95 -29.88
CA SER A 309 1.20 -1.79 -28.63
C SER A 309 0.64 -0.62 -27.82
N ALA A 310 0.63 -0.75 -26.50
CA ALA A 310 0.29 0.35 -25.60
C ALA A 310 1.39 0.54 -24.56
N ASP A 311 1.89 1.75 -24.47
CA ASP A 311 2.64 2.23 -23.30
C ASP A 311 1.64 2.89 -22.35
N CYS A 312 1.41 2.29 -21.19
CA CYS A 312 0.39 2.73 -20.24
C CYS A 312 0.87 3.77 -19.22
N ARG A 313 2.08 4.32 -19.37
CA ARG A 313 2.64 5.34 -18.47
C ARG A 313 1.98 6.72 -18.66
N PHE A 314 0.66 6.75 -18.78
CA PHE A 314 -0.13 7.99 -19.01
C PHE A 314 0.02 9.03 -17.89
N CYS A 315 0.40 8.59 -16.67
CA CYS A 315 0.65 9.45 -15.51
C CYS A 315 2.13 9.70 -15.25
N GLY A 316 3.03 9.32 -16.16
CA GLY A 316 4.48 9.31 -15.94
C GLY A 316 4.92 8.14 -15.07
N THR A 317 6.15 8.21 -14.58
CA THR A 317 6.72 7.29 -13.58
C THR A 317 7.14 8.09 -12.34
N ARG A 318 7.51 7.42 -11.26
CA ARG A 318 8.05 8.10 -10.07
C ARG A 318 9.38 8.80 -10.34
N SER A 319 10.20 8.25 -11.22
CA SER A 319 11.51 8.82 -11.61
C SER A 319 11.39 9.90 -12.68
N ASP A 320 10.38 9.83 -13.55
CA ASP A 320 10.14 10.82 -14.60
C ASP A 320 8.63 11.10 -14.76
N PRO A 321 8.12 12.15 -14.14
CA PRO A 321 6.70 12.52 -14.21
C PRO A 321 6.29 13.06 -15.60
N ASN A 322 7.24 13.32 -16.51
CA ASN A 322 6.98 13.90 -17.84
C ASN A 322 6.75 12.83 -18.92
N ILE A 323 7.04 11.57 -18.65
CA ILE A 323 6.72 10.47 -19.57
C ILE A 323 5.22 10.45 -19.83
N ARG A 324 4.85 10.20 -21.08
CA ARG A 324 3.45 10.03 -21.51
C ARG A 324 3.30 8.71 -22.25
N GLY A 325 2.19 8.04 -21.99
CA GLY A 325 1.82 6.81 -22.68
C GLY A 325 1.52 7.03 -24.17
N SER A 326 1.53 5.94 -24.91
CA SER A 326 1.29 5.95 -26.36
C SER A 326 0.58 4.67 -26.81
N ILE A 327 -0.14 4.78 -27.92
CA ILE A 327 -0.64 3.63 -28.69
C ILE A 327 0.13 3.60 -30.01
N GLY A 328 0.78 2.48 -30.27
CA GLY A 328 1.63 2.33 -31.44
C GLY A 328 1.27 1.14 -32.32
N ASN A 329 1.97 1.02 -33.45
CA ASN A 329 1.79 -0.03 -34.44
C ASN A 329 0.36 -0.09 -35.03
N ILE A 330 -0.24 1.09 -35.23
CA ILE A 330 -1.60 1.22 -35.78
C ILE A 330 -1.57 0.91 -37.28
N SER A 331 -2.50 0.09 -37.74
CA SER A 331 -2.78 -0.21 -39.15
C SER A 331 -4.27 -0.12 -39.42
N GLU A 332 -4.67 -0.17 -40.68
CA GLU A 332 -6.07 -0.17 -41.10
C GLU A 332 -6.89 -1.36 -40.56
N ASN A 333 -6.20 -2.47 -40.20
CA ASN A 333 -6.85 -3.72 -39.83
C ASN A 333 -6.88 -3.99 -38.32
N ASN A 334 -6.20 -3.17 -37.48
CA ASN A 334 -6.06 -3.43 -36.07
C ASN A 334 -6.59 -2.30 -35.15
N LEU A 335 -7.11 -1.21 -35.72
CA LEU A 335 -7.68 -0.12 -34.92
C LEU A 335 -9.15 -0.43 -34.59
N THR A 336 -9.38 -1.44 -33.75
CA THR A 336 -10.71 -1.84 -33.28
C THR A 336 -10.83 -1.66 -31.76
N ALA A 337 -12.06 -1.60 -31.25
CA ALA A 337 -12.31 -1.51 -29.81
C ALA A 337 -11.70 -2.69 -29.03
N ALA A 338 -11.79 -3.91 -29.60
CA ALA A 338 -11.21 -5.10 -28.99
C ALA A 338 -9.69 -5.06 -28.96
N ASP A 339 -9.05 -4.61 -30.05
CA ASP A 339 -7.59 -4.49 -30.12
C ASP A 339 -7.07 -3.42 -29.16
N LEU A 340 -7.72 -2.27 -29.08
CA LEU A 340 -7.38 -1.21 -28.15
C LEU A 340 -7.50 -1.70 -26.68
N ALA A 341 -8.59 -2.37 -26.34
CA ALA A 341 -8.80 -2.88 -24.99
C ALA A 341 -7.74 -3.94 -24.63
N PHE A 342 -7.46 -4.87 -25.54
CA PHE A 342 -6.42 -5.87 -25.32
C PHE A 342 -5.02 -5.24 -25.20
N ALA A 343 -4.66 -4.30 -26.08
CA ALA A 343 -3.39 -3.62 -26.06
C ALA A 343 -3.13 -2.88 -24.73
N VAL A 344 -4.15 -2.19 -24.20
CA VAL A 344 -4.03 -1.50 -22.90
C VAL A 344 -3.81 -2.49 -21.77
N LEU A 345 -4.58 -3.59 -21.68
CA LEU A 345 -4.37 -4.61 -20.64
C LEU A 345 -3.00 -5.29 -20.78
N ASN A 346 -2.56 -5.55 -22.01
CA ASN A 346 -1.24 -6.12 -22.29
C ASN A 346 -0.11 -5.15 -21.92
N GLY A 347 -0.25 -3.86 -22.23
CA GLY A 347 0.70 -2.82 -21.86
C GLY A 347 0.84 -2.64 -20.34
N MET A 348 -0.30 -2.65 -19.60
CA MET A 348 -0.28 -2.65 -18.14
C MET A 348 0.46 -3.86 -17.57
N SER A 349 0.21 -5.04 -18.13
CA SER A 349 0.86 -6.29 -17.70
C SER A 349 2.35 -6.27 -18.02
N LYS A 350 2.73 -5.73 -19.19
CA LYS A 350 4.11 -5.62 -19.65
C LYS A 350 4.93 -4.69 -18.75
N GLU A 351 4.39 -3.56 -18.32
CA GLU A 351 5.09 -2.66 -17.41
C GLU A 351 5.46 -3.36 -16.09
N LEU A 352 4.55 -4.15 -15.52
CA LEU A 352 4.83 -4.96 -14.32
C LEU A 352 5.83 -6.09 -14.60
N TYR A 353 5.70 -6.75 -15.74
CA TYR A 353 6.60 -7.82 -16.15
C TYR A 353 8.03 -7.33 -16.37
N ASP A 354 8.21 -6.16 -17.00
CA ASP A 354 9.53 -5.57 -17.25
C ASP A 354 10.24 -5.23 -15.92
N MET A 355 9.51 -4.63 -14.96
CA MET A 355 10.02 -4.39 -13.60
C MET A 355 10.40 -5.71 -12.89
N TYR A 356 9.53 -6.70 -12.94
CA TYR A 356 9.76 -8.01 -12.32
C TYR A 356 10.98 -8.71 -12.92
N SER A 357 11.08 -8.74 -14.25
CA SER A 357 12.18 -9.39 -14.96
C SER A 357 13.54 -8.74 -14.67
N SER A 358 13.54 -7.41 -14.46
CA SER A 358 14.76 -6.68 -14.08
C SER A 358 15.29 -7.07 -12.69
N GLY A 359 14.41 -7.55 -11.81
CA GLY A 359 14.78 -8.03 -10.47
C GLY A 359 15.34 -9.44 -10.40
N GLY A 360 15.35 -10.19 -11.52
CA GLY A 360 15.97 -11.52 -11.61
C GLY A 360 15.27 -12.64 -10.82
N LYS A 361 14.09 -12.41 -10.26
CA LYS A 361 13.30 -13.41 -9.52
C LYS A 361 12.45 -14.24 -10.50
N MET A 362 12.32 -15.52 -10.21
CA MET A 362 11.27 -16.38 -10.79
C MET A 362 10.35 -16.86 -9.67
N ALA A 363 9.13 -16.34 -9.64
CA ALA A 363 8.11 -16.77 -8.68
C ALA A 363 7.56 -18.15 -9.07
N LYS A 364 7.15 -18.93 -8.07
CA LYS A 364 6.44 -20.18 -8.32
C LYS A 364 5.04 -19.91 -8.83
N LYS A 365 4.36 -18.94 -8.23
CA LYS A 365 3.00 -18.53 -8.55
C LYS A 365 2.86 -17.01 -8.43
N LEU A 366 1.84 -16.46 -9.07
CA LEU A 366 1.43 -15.09 -8.93
C LEU A 366 0.18 -15.01 -8.06
N VAL A 367 0.29 -14.32 -6.94
CA VAL A 367 -0.88 -13.91 -6.18
C VAL A 367 -1.37 -12.59 -6.74
N CYS A 368 -2.65 -12.50 -7.09
CA CYS A 368 -3.24 -11.34 -7.73
C CYS A 368 -4.32 -10.73 -6.85
N SER A 369 -4.13 -9.49 -6.44
CA SER A 369 -5.01 -8.74 -5.55
C SER A 369 -5.44 -7.40 -6.17
N GLY A 370 -6.38 -6.73 -5.51
CA GLY A 370 -6.95 -5.47 -5.98
C GLY A 370 -8.10 -5.67 -6.97
N ASN A 371 -9.03 -4.71 -6.98
CA ASN A 371 -10.27 -4.79 -7.74
C ASN A 371 -10.06 -4.86 -9.26
N GLY A 372 -8.98 -4.25 -9.78
CA GLY A 372 -8.68 -4.23 -11.22
C GLY A 372 -8.44 -5.63 -11.78
N ILE A 373 -7.71 -6.49 -11.06
CA ILE A 373 -7.42 -7.84 -11.53
C ILE A 373 -8.45 -8.87 -11.03
N ARG A 374 -9.00 -8.70 -9.84
CA ARG A 374 -10.07 -9.58 -9.29
C ARG A 374 -11.29 -9.63 -10.19
N LYS A 375 -11.66 -8.51 -10.81
CA LYS A 375 -12.86 -8.36 -11.65
C LYS A 375 -12.62 -8.59 -13.15
N ASN A 376 -11.38 -8.56 -13.62
CA ASN A 376 -11.03 -8.63 -15.04
C ASN A 376 -10.39 -9.96 -15.42
N ALA A 377 -11.19 -10.88 -16.00
CA ALA A 377 -10.71 -12.20 -16.42
C ALA A 377 -9.69 -12.12 -17.57
N ALA A 378 -9.84 -11.15 -18.49
CA ALA A 378 -8.91 -10.96 -19.58
C ALA A 378 -7.53 -10.52 -19.06
N LEU A 379 -7.49 -9.59 -18.08
CA LEU A 379 -6.23 -9.18 -17.44
C LEU A 379 -5.55 -10.36 -16.75
N ARG A 380 -6.29 -11.21 -16.01
CA ARG A 380 -5.71 -12.42 -15.40
C ARG A 380 -5.10 -13.34 -16.43
N ARG A 381 -5.79 -13.58 -17.54
CA ARG A 381 -5.33 -14.43 -18.65
C ARG A 381 -4.04 -13.89 -19.29
N ILE A 382 -3.99 -12.57 -19.53
CA ILE A 382 -2.81 -11.89 -20.08
C ILE A 382 -1.62 -11.97 -19.12
N VAL A 383 -1.83 -11.67 -17.84
CA VAL A 383 -0.81 -11.73 -16.80
C VAL A 383 -0.28 -13.17 -16.67
N SER A 384 -1.16 -14.18 -16.56
CA SER A 384 -0.75 -15.59 -16.48
C SER A 384 0.11 -16.01 -17.68
N GLY A 385 -0.34 -15.67 -18.89
CA GLY A 385 0.41 -15.99 -20.12
C GLY A 385 1.76 -15.28 -20.21
N MET A 386 1.83 -14.00 -19.83
CA MET A 386 3.06 -13.20 -19.90
C MET A 386 4.11 -13.64 -18.88
N PHE A 387 3.69 -13.95 -17.66
CA PHE A 387 4.58 -14.39 -16.58
C PHE A 387 4.89 -15.89 -16.63
N GLY A 388 4.12 -16.68 -17.38
CA GLY A 388 4.23 -18.13 -17.41
C GLY A 388 3.95 -18.80 -16.05
N CYS A 389 3.12 -18.18 -15.21
CA CYS A 389 2.84 -18.61 -13.86
C CYS A 389 1.34 -18.83 -13.62
N GLU A 390 1.02 -19.81 -12.76
CA GLU A 390 -0.32 -19.97 -12.20
C GLU A 390 -0.70 -18.73 -11.38
N ILE A 391 -1.95 -18.29 -11.52
CA ILE A 391 -2.51 -17.19 -10.74
C ILE A 391 -3.32 -17.71 -9.56
N LYS A 392 -3.15 -17.09 -8.40
CA LYS A 392 -4.00 -17.28 -7.22
C LYS A 392 -4.67 -15.97 -6.84
N ILE A 393 -5.94 -16.01 -6.49
CA ILE A 393 -6.69 -14.86 -5.99
C ILE A 393 -6.96 -15.07 -4.50
N PRO A 394 -6.48 -14.23 -3.59
CA PRO A 394 -6.83 -14.33 -2.17
C PRO A 394 -8.36 -14.34 -2.00
N LEU A 395 -8.87 -15.17 -1.09
CA LEU A 395 -10.31 -15.30 -0.86
C LEU A 395 -10.91 -13.94 -0.42
N TYR A 396 -10.22 -13.24 0.47
CA TYR A 396 -10.64 -11.97 1.05
C TYR A 396 -9.96 -10.78 0.36
N ALA A 397 -10.56 -9.62 0.47
CA ALA A 397 -10.10 -8.39 -0.19
C ALA A 397 -9.43 -7.41 0.80
N GLU A 398 -9.47 -7.73 2.08
CA GLU A 398 -8.96 -6.90 3.18
C GLU A 398 -7.51 -7.26 3.49
N GLU A 399 -6.64 -7.25 2.47
CA GLU A 399 -5.28 -7.79 2.54
C GLU A 399 -4.44 -7.14 3.64
N ALA A 400 -4.46 -5.81 3.78
CA ALA A 400 -3.63 -5.10 4.75
C ALA A 400 -4.05 -5.36 6.20
N SER A 401 -5.35 -5.31 6.49
CA SER A 401 -5.85 -5.63 7.83
C SER A 401 -5.69 -7.12 8.17
N TYR A 402 -5.84 -8.00 7.17
CA TYR A 402 -5.57 -9.43 7.36
C TYR A 402 -4.08 -9.68 7.68
N GLY A 403 -3.16 -9.03 6.96
CA GLY A 403 -1.73 -9.13 7.23
C GLY A 403 -1.32 -8.56 8.60
N ALA A 404 -1.94 -7.46 9.03
CA ALA A 404 -1.77 -6.93 10.37
C ALA A 404 -2.23 -7.94 11.45
N ALA A 405 -3.36 -8.65 11.22
CA ALA A 405 -3.82 -9.71 12.09
C ALA A 405 -2.82 -10.89 12.15
N LEU A 406 -2.24 -11.30 11.02
CA LEU A 406 -1.21 -12.36 11.00
C LEU A 406 0.05 -11.95 11.76
N ALA A 407 0.52 -10.73 11.62
CA ALA A 407 1.64 -10.19 12.40
C ALA A 407 1.33 -10.19 13.91
N ALA A 408 0.10 -9.81 14.27
CA ALA A 408 -0.35 -9.88 15.67
C ALA A 408 -0.36 -11.30 16.21
N ALA A 409 -0.73 -12.30 15.41
CA ALA A 409 -0.68 -13.70 15.82
C ALA A 409 0.75 -14.17 16.14
N VAL A 410 1.75 -13.67 15.40
CA VAL A 410 3.17 -13.90 15.71
C VAL A 410 3.55 -13.23 17.02
N ALA A 411 3.19 -11.95 17.19
CA ALA A 411 3.45 -11.18 18.42
C ALA A 411 2.79 -11.81 19.65
N GLY A 412 1.59 -12.41 19.47
CA GLY A 412 0.86 -13.16 20.51
C GLY A 412 1.34 -14.59 20.71
N GLY A 413 2.45 -15.02 20.09
CA GLY A 413 3.08 -16.32 20.27
C GLY A 413 2.30 -17.51 19.71
N LYS A 414 1.40 -17.29 18.73
CA LYS A 414 0.60 -18.35 18.10
C LYS A 414 1.29 -19.00 16.91
N PHE A 415 2.22 -18.29 16.29
CA PHE A 415 3.11 -18.80 15.24
C PHE A 415 4.55 -18.43 15.59
N GLY A 416 5.49 -19.28 15.19
CA GLY A 416 6.92 -19.07 15.44
C GLY A 416 7.52 -17.92 14.59
N ASN A 417 6.90 -17.61 13.45
CA ASN A 417 7.32 -16.55 12.54
C ASN A 417 6.19 -16.19 11.57
N ILE A 418 6.39 -15.10 10.82
CA ILE A 418 5.39 -14.58 9.88
C ILE A 418 5.09 -15.54 8.73
N TYR A 419 6.07 -16.35 8.29
CA TYR A 419 5.90 -17.30 7.18
C TYR A 419 4.99 -18.47 7.57
N GLU A 420 5.03 -18.89 8.85
CA GLU A 420 4.07 -19.86 9.38
C GLU A 420 2.66 -19.28 9.46
N ALA A 421 2.53 -18.03 9.92
CA ALA A 421 1.25 -17.37 10.00
C ALA A 421 0.59 -17.21 8.62
N CYS A 422 1.37 -16.87 7.57
CA CYS A 422 0.85 -16.71 6.21
C CYS A 422 0.26 -18.02 5.62
N LYS A 423 0.60 -19.20 6.14
CA LYS A 423 0.07 -20.49 5.62
C LYS A 423 -1.43 -20.67 5.78
N ILE A 424 -2.08 -19.90 6.66
CA ILE A 424 -3.55 -19.95 6.83
C ILE A 424 -4.32 -19.16 5.77
N ILE A 425 -3.62 -18.40 4.90
CA ILE A 425 -4.23 -17.62 3.82
C ILE A 425 -4.94 -18.57 2.85
N LYS A 426 -6.17 -18.23 2.52
CA LYS A 426 -7.00 -18.96 1.56
C LYS A 426 -7.07 -18.25 0.23
N TYR A 427 -7.16 -19.04 -0.81
CA TYR A 427 -7.37 -18.58 -2.18
C TYR A 427 -8.73 -19.05 -2.70
N LYS A 428 -9.25 -18.35 -3.69
CA LYS A 428 -10.46 -18.79 -4.41
C LYS A 428 -10.15 -20.09 -5.17
N ASP A 429 -11.08 -21.00 -5.15
CA ASP A 429 -11.07 -22.12 -6.10
C ASP A 429 -11.28 -21.54 -7.50
N GLU A 430 -10.49 -21.99 -8.49
CA GLU A 430 -10.66 -21.60 -9.90
C GLU A 430 -11.82 -22.31 -10.58
#